data_af0fc9c3be3b2c57299e67c60f2e232c
#
_entry.id   af0fc9c3be3b2c57299e67c60f2e232c
#
_cell.length_a   1.000
_cell.length_b   1.000
_cell.length_c   1.000
_cell.angle_alpha   90.00
_cell.angle_beta   90.00
_cell.angle_gamma   90.00
#
_symmetry.space_group_name_H-M   'P 1'
#
loop_
_entity.id
_entity.type
_entity.pdbx_description
1 polymer ?
#
loop_
_entity_poly.entity_id
_entity_poly.type
_entity_poly.pdbx_seq_one_letter_code
_entity_poly.pdbx_strand_id
1 'polypeptide(L)'
;MNIFYLHEDPIQNAKWHIDKHVVKMPIEYAQLMSTAHRMLDGEMYLGKTENNRNIKRWRLDDEREDILYKASHVNHPSAIWVRQSVENYYQMYRIYMATLAEYTYRYGKIHGSTKPSITLIRPPKNIPKIKGTPLPQCMPDECKVKYNPILAYRNYYIVEKNSFASWKNRSKPEWYIEKDIMNTWVGD
;
A
#
# COMPACT_ATOMS: atom_id res chain seq x y z
N MET A 1 2.77 2.05 -7.35
CA MET A 1 2.62 1.65 -5.93
C MET A 1 1.71 2.63 -5.23
N ASN A 2 0.70 2.16 -4.53
CA ASN A 2 -0.25 3.03 -3.84
C ASN A 2 -0.62 2.42 -2.49
N ILE A 3 -1.18 3.22 -1.58
CA ILE A 3 -1.75 2.74 -0.32
C ILE A 3 -3.21 3.13 -0.34
N PHE A 4 -4.09 2.17 -0.65
CA PHE A 4 -5.52 2.45 -0.64
C PHE A 4 -6.03 2.54 0.79
N TYR A 5 -6.49 3.74 1.17
CA TYR A 5 -6.88 4.07 2.54
C TYR A 5 -8.36 4.47 2.57
N LEU A 6 -9.21 3.46 2.73
CA LEU A 6 -10.66 3.58 2.64
C LEU A 6 -11.33 3.73 4.01
N HIS A 7 -10.61 3.34 5.10
CA HIS A 7 -11.05 3.40 6.48
C HIS A 7 -9.86 3.50 7.44
N GLU A 8 -10.06 4.10 8.61
CA GLU A 8 -9.02 4.22 9.65
C GLU A 8 -8.68 2.88 10.28
N ASP A 9 -9.68 2.04 10.55
CA ASP A 9 -9.47 0.67 11.00
C ASP A 9 -8.89 -0.18 9.86
N PRO A 10 -7.69 -0.78 10.04
CA PRO A 10 -7.04 -1.57 9.00
C PRO A 10 -7.86 -2.79 8.55
N ILE A 11 -8.61 -3.40 9.44
CA ILE A 11 -9.45 -4.58 9.13
C ILE A 11 -10.60 -4.15 8.23
N GLN A 12 -11.29 -3.07 8.58
CA GLN A 12 -12.37 -2.53 7.76
C GLN A 12 -11.84 -1.99 6.43
N ASN A 13 -10.66 -1.35 6.44
CA ASN A 13 -9.97 -0.93 5.24
C ASN A 13 -9.73 -2.10 4.27
N ALA A 14 -9.22 -3.22 4.76
CA ALA A 14 -8.97 -4.42 3.96
C ALA A 14 -10.27 -5.04 3.42
N LYS A 15 -11.34 -5.10 4.24
CA LYS A 15 -12.66 -5.59 3.82
C LYS A 15 -13.26 -4.77 2.67
N TRP A 16 -12.95 -3.49 2.59
CA TRP A 16 -13.46 -2.59 1.56
C TRP A 16 -12.61 -2.55 0.28
N HIS A 17 -11.42 -3.16 0.30
CA HIS A 17 -10.66 -3.32 -0.93
C HIS A 17 -11.43 -4.15 -1.96
N ILE A 18 -11.40 -3.71 -3.22
CA ILE A 18 -11.88 -4.53 -4.34
C ILE A 18 -11.00 -5.75 -4.54
N ASP A 19 -11.51 -6.80 -5.15
CA ASP A 19 -10.85 -8.10 -5.32
C ASP A 19 -9.44 -7.98 -5.92
N LYS A 20 -9.29 -7.20 -6.99
CA LYS A 20 -7.97 -6.97 -7.62
C LYS A 20 -6.96 -6.36 -6.65
N HIS A 21 -7.41 -5.49 -5.73
CA HIS A 21 -6.52 -4.89 -4.74
C HIS A 21 -6.19 -5.86 -3.61
N VAL A 22 -7.12 -6.69 -3.17
CA VAL A 22 -6.82 -7.74 -2.17
C VAL A 22 -5.75 -8.71 -2.70
N VAL A 23 -5.76 -9.00 -4.00
CA VAL A 23 -4.73 -9.85 -4.64
C VAL A 23 -3.40 -9.12 -4.84
N LYS A 24 -3.44 -7.86 -5.26
CA LYS A 24 -2.24 -7.13 -5.69
C LYS A 24 -1.52 -6.39 -4.55
N MET A 25 -2.28 -5.79 -3.64
CA MET A 25 -1.70 -4.86 -2.67
C MET A 25 -0.79 -5.50 -1.62
N PRO A 26 -0.97 -6.76 -1.18
CA PRO A 26 -0.03 -7.38 -0.25
C PRO A 26 1.42 -7.34 -0.72
N ILE A 27 1.69 -7.59 -2.02
CA ILE A 27 3.07 -7.49 -2.53
C ILE A 27 3.55 -6.03 -2.58
N GLU A 28 2.71 -5.09 -3.01
CA GLU A 28 3.10 -3.67 -3.05
C GLU A 28 3.38 -3.12 -1.64
N TYR A 29 2.58 -3.49 -0.64
CA TYR A 29 2.78 -3.08 0.75
C TYR A 29 4.07 -3.67 1.34
N ALA A 30 4.34 -4.95 1.10
CA ALA A 30 5.61 -5.56 1.49
C ALA A 30 6.81 -4.91 0.79
N GLN A 31 6.69 -4.54 -0.50
CA GLN A 31 7.73 -3.82 -1.24
C GLN A 31 7.97 -2.40 -0.69
N LEU A 32 6.92 -1.65 -0.32
CA LEU A 32 7.05 -0.34 0.31
C LEU A 32 7.83 -0.43 1.62
N MET A 33 7.48 -1.39 2.48
CA MET A 33 8.15 -1.60 3.76
C MET A 33 9.58 -2.12 3.58
N SER A 34 9.82 -3.05 2.66
CA SER A 34 11.17 -3.52 2.30
C SER A 34 12.04 -2.36 1.78
N THR A 35 11.45 -1.47 0.98
CA THR A 35 12.13 -0.26 0.50
C THR A 35 12.53 0.66 1.65
N ALA A 36 11.68 0.80 2.69
CA ALA A 36 12.01 1.56 3.87
C ALA A 36 13.25 0.99 4.60
N HIS A 37 13.31 -0.33 4.80
CA HIS A 37 14.48 -1.00 5.40
C HIS A 37 15.74 -0.75 4.59
N ARG A 38 15.70 -0.98 3.30
CA ARG A 38 16.87 -0.84 2.43
C ARG A 38 17.36 0.61 2.34
N MET A 39 16.44 1.56 2.26
CA MET A 39 16.79 2.99 2.16
C MET A 39 17.37 3.56 3.46
N LEU A 40 16.92 3.08 4.61
CA LEU A 40 17.32 3.63 5.92
C LEU A 40 18.49 2.89 6.54
N ASP A 41 18.57 1.57 6.36
CA ASP A 41 19.56 0.72 7.01
C ASP A 41 20.61 0.17 6.03
N GLY A 42 20.34 0.21 4.72
CA GLY A 42 21.22 -0.41 3.73
C GLY A 42 22.26 0.53 3.15
N GLU A 43 23.34 -0.05 2.64
CA GLU A 43 24.38 0.64 1.89
C GLU A 43 24.02 0.73 0.41
N MET A 44 24.08 1.94 -0.16
CA MET A 44 23.79 2.19 -1.57
C MET A 44 24.96 1.78 -2.47
N TYR A 45 24.65 1.05 -3.53
CA TYR A 45 25.62 0.71 -4.58
C TYR A 45 25.00 0.86 -5.98
N LEU A 46 25.86 0.95 -6.99
CA LEU A 46 25.44 0.92 -8.39
C LEU A 46 25.41 -0.52 -8.90
N GLY A 47 24.23 -0.99 -9.21
CA GLY A 47 24.00 -2.29 -9.85
C GLY A 47 23.64 -2.14 -11.33
N LYS A 48 23.37 -3.28 -11.98
CA LYS A 48 22.88 -3.34 -13.36
C LYS A 48 21.48 -3.95 -13.39
N THR A 49 20.66 -3.46 -14.31
CA THR A 49 19.40 -4.12 -14.69
C THR A 49 19.69 -5.25 -15.68
N GLU A 50 18.70 -6.09 -15.97
CA GLU A 50 18.80 -7.13 -17.01
C GLU A 50 19.22 -6.56 -18.37
N ASN A 51 18.79 -5.33 -18.68
CA ASN A 51 19.17 -4.61 -19.90
C ASN A 51 20.47 -3.79 -19.74
N ASN A 52 21.36 -4.17 -18.81
CA ASN A 52 22.68 -3.57 -18.54
C ASN A 52 22.67 -2.06 -18.23
N ARG A 53 21.52 -1.48 -17.81
CA ARG A 53 21.43 -0.07 -17.38
C ARG A 53 21.85 0.07 -15.93
N ASN A 54 22.55 1.16 -15.60
CA ASN A 54 22.88 1.46 -14.21
C ASN A 54 21.62 1.72 -13.39
N ILE A 55 21.55 1.14 -12.20
CA ILE A 55 20.48 1.33 -11.24
C ILE A 55 21.04 1.41 -9.82
N LYS A 56 20.52 2.34 -9.03
CA LYS A 56 20.82 2.39 -7.59
C LYS A 56 20.16 1.23 -6.87
N ARG A 57 20.93 0.53 -6.06
CA ARG A 57 20.51 -0.57 -5.19
C ARG A 57 20.96 -0.29 -3.77
N TRP A 58 20.34 -0.96 -2.81
CA TRP A 58 20.69 -0.89 -1.40
C TRP A 58 20.82 -2.30 -0.86
N ARG A 59 21.96 -2.62 -0.27
CA ARG A 59 22.26 -3.92 0.35
C ARG A 59 22.15 -3.78 1.86
N LEU A 60 21.46 -4.73 2.49
CA LEU A 60 21.47 -4.90 3.94
C LEU A 60 22.61 -5.83 4.32
N ASP A 61 23.18 -5.64 5.50
CA ASP A 61 24.32 -6.39 6.03
C ASP A 61 23.92 -7.55 6.97
N ASP A 62 22.63 -7.88 6.99
CA ASP A 62 22.05 -8.90 7.87
C ASP A 62 21.07 -9.81 7.10
N GLU A 63 20.43 -10.74 7.83
CA GLU A 63 19.50 -11.74 7.29
C GLU A 63 18.32 -11.15 6.50
N ARG A 64 18.02 -9.86 6.67
CA ARG A 64 16.97 -9.17 5.90
C ARG A 64 17.31 -9.08 4.41
N GLU A 65 18.59 -9.20 4.03
CA GLU A 65 19.01 -9.11 2.62
C GLU A 65 18.31 -10.14 1.75
N ASP A 66 18.18 -11.38 2.23
CA ASP A 66 17.60 -12.50 1.49
C ASP A 66 16.09 -12.62 1.63
N ILE A 67 15.50 -11.95 2.65
CA ILE A 67 14.08 -12.03 2.96
C ILE A 67 13.28 -10.91 2.31
N LEU A 68 13.83 -9.67 2.36
CA LEU A 68 13.12 -8.48 1.93
C LEU A 68 13.26 -8.22 0.43
N TYR A 69 12.21 -7.70 -0.16
CA TYR A 69 12.22 -7.27 -1.55
C TYR A 69 13.30 -6.21 -1.80
N LYS A 70 13.79 -6.17 -3.04
CA LYS A 70 14.69 -5.10 -3.48
C LYS A 70 13.97 -3.76 -3.43
N ALA A 71 14.71 -2.69 -3.10
CA ALA A 71 14.15 -1.34 -3.10
C ALA A 71 13.61 -0.99 -4.49
N SER A 72 12.39 -0.46 -4.52
CA SER A 72 11.72 -0.05 -5.74
C SER A 72 10.92 1.22 -5.52
N HIS A 73 10.78 2.03 -6.58
CA HIS A 73 9.98 3.27 -6.55
C HIS A 73 10.32 4.18 -5.36
N VAL A 74 11.61 4.30 -5.03
CA VAL A 74 12.11 4.95 -3.81
C VAL A 74 11.63 6.40 -3.62
N ASN A 75 11.34 7.10 -4.72
CA ASN A 75 10.85 8.48 -4.72
C ASN A 75 9.31 8.59 -4.80
N HIS A 76 8.59 7.48 -4.85
CA HIS A 76 7.13 7.52 -4.84
C HIS A 76 6.63 8.04 -3.48
N PRO A 77 5.61 8.94 -3.44
CA PRO A 77 5.13 9.51 -2.19
C PRO A 77 4.76 8.48 -1.12
N SER A 78 4.14 7.37 -1.50
CA SER A 78 3.84 6.27 -0.57
C SER A 78 5.11 5.62 0.01
N ALA A 79 6.18 5.47 -0.78
CA ALA A 79 7.44 4.91 -0.30
C ALA A 79 8.17 5.88 0.63
N ILE A 80 8.09 7.18 0.36
CA ILE A 80 8.61 8.23 1.24
C ILE A 80 7.83 8.21 2.56
N TRP A 81 6.50 8.21 2.50
CA TRP A 81 5.63 8.23 3.66
C TRP A 81 5.89 7.07 4.63
N VAL A 82 6.04 5.85 4.13
CA VAL A 82 6.30 4.66 4.98
C VAL A 82 7.59 4.80 5.79
N ARG A 83 8.65 5.40 5.22
CA ARG A 83 9.95 5.56 5.90
C ARG A 83 10.13 6.89 6.63
N GLN A 84 9.13 7.77 6.57
CA GLN A 84 9.19 9.12 7.13
C GLN A 84 9.06 9.13 8.66
N SER A 85 8.31 8.18 9.22
CA SER A 85 8.18 8.02 10.68
C SER A 85 7.89 6.58 11.07
N VAL A 86 8.22 6.25 12.31
CA VAL A 86 7.92 4.93 12.90
C VAL A 86 6.41 4.69 12.99
N GLU A 87 5.60 5.72 13.22
CA GLU A 87 4.14 5.60 13.29
C GLU A 87 3.54 5.29 11.91
N ASN A 88 4.02 5.94 10.84
CA ASN A 88 3.60 5.64 9.47
C ASN A 88 3.95 4.20 9.10
N TYR A 89 5.14 3.75 9.50
CA TYR A 89 5.59 2.38 9.26
C TYR A 89 4.66 1.35 9.93
N TYR A 90 4.33 1.55 11.21
CA TYR A 90 3.41 0.66 11.91
C TYR A 90 1.98 0.73 11.37
N GLN A 91 1.53 1.90 10.92
CA GLN A 91 0.24 2.01 10.24
C GLN A 91 0.24 1.18 8.94
N MET A 92 1.30 1.28 8.15
CA MET A 92 1.45 0.46 6.94
C MET A 92 1.48 -1.03 7.27
N TYR A 93 2.21 -1.44 8.31
CA TYR A 93 2.28 -2.84 8.73
C TYR A 93 0.89 -3.39 9.11
N ARG A 94 0.09 -2.64 9.85
CA ARG A 94 -1.28 -3.05 10.19
C ARG A 94 -2.17 -3.21 8.96
N ILE A 95 -2.09 -2.29 8.00
CA ILE A 95 -2.82 -2.37 6.73
C ILE A 95 -2.37 -3.61 5.93
N TYR A 96 -1.07 -3.84 5.85
CA TYR A 96 -0.49 -5.01 5.17
C TYR A 96 -0.99 -6.32 5.78
N MET A 97 -0.92 -6.49 7.09
CA MET A 97 -1.37 -7.71 7.78
C MET A 97 -2.88 -7.94 7.62
N ALA A 98 -3.68 -6.89 7.73
CA ALA A 98 -5.12 -6.96 7.51
C ALA A 98 -5.45 -7.39 6.06
N THR A 99 -4.69 -6.88 5.07
CA THR A 99 -4.90 -7.24 3.66
C THR A 99 -4.48 -8.68 3.36
N LEU A 100 -3.42 -9.19 4.00
CA LEU A 100 -3.05 -10.62 3.94
C LEU A 100 -4.16 -11.52 4.52
N ALA A 101 -4.71 -11.16 5.67
CA ALA A 101 -5.81 -11.88 6.29
C ALA A 101 -7.07 -11.86 5.41
N GLU A 102 -7.38 -10.72 4.81
CA GLU A 102 -8.51 -10.58 3.89
C GLU A 102 -8.33 -11.43 2.61
N TYR A 103 -7.10 -11.51 2.09
CA TYR A 103 -6.80 -12.41 0.97
C TYR A 103 -7.10 -13.86 1.34
N THR A 104 -6.62 -14.30 2.50
CA THR A 104 -6.88 -15.68 2.99
C THR A 104 -8.38 -15.93 3.17
N TYR A 105 -9.12 -14.97 3.72
CA TYR A 105 -10.57 -15.06 3.88
C TYR A 105 -11.30 -15.24 2.54
N ARG A 106 -10.95 -14.41 1.52
CA ARG A 106 -11.64 -14.44 0.22
C ARG A 106 -11.28 -15.66 -0.64
N TYR A 107 -10.03 -16.10 -0.56
CA TYR A 107 -9.49 -17.09 -1.52
C TYR A 107 -9.12 -18.42 -0.89
N GLY A 108 -9.15 -18.57 0.43
CA GLY A 108 -8.78 -19.81 1.13
C GLY A 108 -7.30 -20.19 0.96
N LYS A 109 -6.43 -19.23 0.62
CA LYS A 109 -5.00 -19.44 0.32
C LYS A 109 -4.15 -18.46 1.10
N ILE A 110 -2.91 -18.83 1.38
CA ILE A 110 -1.90 -17.94 1.95
C ILE A 110 -1.24 -17.16 0.80
N HIS A 111 -1.21 -15.84 0.91
CA HIS A 111 -0.55 -14.98 -0.09
C HIS A 111 0.97 -15.15 -0.03
N GLY A 112 1.64 -15.23 -1.19
CA GLY A 112 3.10 -15.39 -1.25
C GLY A 112 3.90 -14.31 -0.53
N SER A 113 3.36 -13.09 -0.48
CA SER A 113 3.97 -11.98 0.27
C SER A 113 3.79 -12.06 1.79
N THR A 114 3.26 -13.15 2.35
CA THR A 114 3.30 -13.41 3.79
C THR A 114 4.72 -13.72 4.28
N LYS A 115 5.59 -14.22 3.39
CA LYS A 115 6.97 -14.62 3.74
C LYS A 115 7.77 -13.55 4.51
N PRO A 116 7.81 -12.26 4.10
CA PRO A 116 8.56 -11.25 4.82
C PRO A 116 7.85 -10.66 6.06
N SER A 117 6.61 -11.08 6.39
CA SER A 117 5.80 -10.42 7.42
C SER A 117 6.44 -10.42 8.81
N ILE A 118 7.10 -11.51 9.20
CA ILE A 118 7.79 -11.63 10.51
C ILE A 118 8.97 -10.65 10.59
N THR A 119 9.72 -10.50 9.51
CA THR A 119 10.84 -9.55 9.45
C THR A 119 10.32 -8.11 9.47
N LEU A 120 9.23 -7.83 8.75
CA LEU A 120 8.63 -6.51 8.63
C LEU A 120 7.89 -6.03 9.88
N ILE A 121 7.64 -6.88 10.90
CA ILE A 121 7.05 -6.43 12.17
C ILE A 121 7.95 -5.42 12.90
N ARG A 122 9.25 -5.53 12.73
CA ARG A 122 10.23 -4.60 13.28
C ARG A 122 10.52 -3.50 12.27
N PRO A 123 10.44 -2.23 12.65
CA PRO A 123 10.79 -1.13 11.74
C PRO A 123 12.31 -1.10 11.47
N PRO A 124 12.76 -0.40 10.42
CA PRO A 124 14.18 -0.12 10.20
C PRO A 124 14.85 0.47 11.45
N LYS A 125 16.12 0.13 11.68
CA LYS A 125 16.89 0.64 12.83
C LYS A 125 16.98 2.17 12.83
N ASN A 126 17.16 2.76 11.64
CA ASN A 126 17.38 4.20 11.44
C ASN A 126 16.10 4.98 11.09
N ILE A 127 14.90 4.41 11.34
CA ILE A 127 13.66 5.12 11.07
C ILE A 127 13.46 6.29 12.04
N PRO A 128 13.01 7.47 11.56
CA PRO A 128 12.72 8.61 12.44
C PRO A 128 11.62 8.28 13.46
N LYS A 129 11.92 8.49 14.76
CA LYS A 129 10.98 8.28 15.88
C LYS A 129 10.13 9.53 16.13
N ILE A 130 9.42 9.96 15.12
CA ILE A 130 8.54 11.12 15.15
C ILE A 130 7.08 10.72 14.90
N LYS A 131 6.17 11.64 15.16
CA LYS A 131 4.73 11.45 14.89
C LYS A 131 4.45 11.11 13.43
N GLY A 132 3.37 10.39 13.23
CA GLY A 132 2.85 10.08 11.91
C GLY A 132 2.42 11.34 11.14
N THR A 133 2.49 11.24 9.84
CA THR A 133 2.05 12.28 8.91
C THR A 133 0.83 11.80 8.13
N PRO A 134 0.00 12.72 7.60
CA PRO A 134 -1.12 12.34 6.76
C PRO A 134 -0.68 11.46 5.58
N LEU A 135 -1.49 10.47 5.25
CA LEU A 135 -1.22 9.58 4.12
C LEU A 135 -1.29 10.35 2.79
N PRO A 136 -0.32 10.19 1.88
CA PRO A 136 -0.31 10.90 0.61
C PRO A 136 -1.45 10.46 -0.32
N GLN A 137 -2.03 11.40 -1.02
CA GLN A 137 -3.09 11.17 -2.00
C GLN A 137 -2.47 10.96 -3.38
N CYS A 138 -2.19 9.70 -3.73
CA CYS A 138 -1.55 9.31 -4.98
C CYS A 138 -2.60 8.88 -6.03
N MET A 139 -3.37 9.84 -6.51
CA MET A 139 -4.44 9.66 -7.49
C MET A 139 -4.59 10.92 -8.35
N PRO A 140 -5.39 10.90 -9.44
CA PRO A 140 -5.74 12.10 -10.21
C PRO A 140 -6.33 13.21 -9.36
N ASP A 141 -6.10 14.47 -9.75
CA ASP A 141 -6.46 15.64 -8.92
C ASP A 141 -7.96 15.74 -8.66
N GLU A 142 -8.79 15.32 -9.59
CA GLU A 142 -10.26 15.28 -9.46
C GLU A 142 -10.76 14.36 -8.35
N CYS A 143 -9.97 13.38 -7.94
CA CYS A 143 -10.31 12.49 -6.83
C CYS A 143 -9.83 13.01 -5.48
N LYS A 144 -8.90 13.97 -5.47
CA LYS A 144 -8.26 14.44 -4.23
C LYS A 144 -9.22 15.26 -3.38
N VAL A 145 -9.09 15.13 -2.07
CA VAL A 145 -9.84 15.90 -1.09
C VAL A 145 -8.88 16.47 -0.05
N LYS A 146 -8.84 17.79 0.04
CA LYS A 146 -7.95 18.48 0.97
C LYS A 146 -8.13 17.96 2.40
N TYR A 147 -7.05 17.53 3.03
CA TYR A 147 -6.99 17.00 4.39
C TYR A 147 -7.82 15.74 4.68
N ASN A 148 -8.39 15.09 3.65
CA ASN A 148 -9.17 13.86 3.83
C ASN A 148 -8.74 12.76 2.86
N PRO A 149 -7.67 12.00 3.17
CA PRO A 149 -7.20 10.92 2.30
C PRO A 149 -8.23 9.78 2.16
N ILE A 150 -9.03 9.50 3.18
CA ILE A 150 -10.06 8.45 3.10
C ILE A 150 -11.09 8.78 2.02
N LEU A 151 -11.65 9.99 2.07
CA LEU A 151 -12.62 10.41 1.07
C LEU A 151 -11.99 10.45 -0.33
N ALA A 152 -10.75 10.93 -0.45
CA ALA A 152 -10.03 10.94 -1.72
C ALA A 152 -9.86 9.53 -2.31
N TYR A 153 -9.49 8.53 -1.51
CA TYR A 153 -9.37 7.15 -1.99
C TYR A 153 -10.72 6.49 -2.28
N ARG A 154 -11.80 6.87 -1.58
CA ARG A 154 -13.18 6.45 -1.92
C ARG A 154 -13.60 7.04 -3.26
N ASN A 155 -13.38 8.33 -3.51
CA ASN A 155 -13.62 8.97 -4.80
C ASN A 155 -12.83 8.25 -5.91
N TYR A 156 -11.56 7.96 -5.67
CA TYR A 156 -10.71 7.24 -6.63
C TYR A 156 -11.26 5.84 -6.97
N TYR A 157 -11.88 5.17 -6.01
CA TYR A 157 -12.56 3.89 -6.26
C TYR A 157 -13.80 4.06 -7.14
N ILE A 158 -14.62 5.06 -6.88
CA ILE A 158 -15.84 5.32 -7.63
C ILE A 158 -15.52 5.77 -9.05
N VAL A 159 -14.57 6.69 -9.22
CA VAL A 159 -14.27 7.31 -10.52
C VAL A 159 -13.45 6.37 -11.41
N GLU A 160 -12.37 5.78 -10.87
CA GLU A 160 -11.35 5.11 -11.67
C GLU A 160 -11.37 3.58 -11.58
N LYS A 161 -12.01 3.00 -10.58
CA LYS A 161 -11.99 1.56 -10.35
C LYS A 161 -13.33 0.88 -10.58
N ASN A 162 -14.36 1.66 -10.89
CA ASN A 162 -15.74 1.19 -11.05
C ASN A 162 -15.86 0.03 -12.07
N SER A 163 -15.18 0.12 -13.20
CA SER A 163 -15.27 -0.85 -14.31
C SER A 163 -14.89 -2.30 -13.95
N PHE A 164 -14.17 -2.48 -12.82
CA PHE A 164 -13.73 -3.80 -12.36
C PHE A 164 -13.89 -3.99 -10.84
N ALA A 165 -14.70 -3.16 -10.21
CA ALA A 165 -14.95 -3.25 -8.78
C ALA A 165 -15.80 -4.48 -8.45
N SER A 166 -15.30 -5.34 -7.58
CA SER A 166 -15.99 -6.51 -7.06
C SER A 166 -15.47 -6.86 -5.67
N TRP A 167 -16.33 -7.53 -4.87
CA TRP A 167 -16.05 -7.88 -3.47
C TRP A 167 -16.47 -9.34 -3.20
N LYS A 168 -15.61 -10.29 -3.57
CA LYS A 168 -15.83 -11.72 -3.33
C LYS A 168 -16.02 -12.00 -1.83
N ASN A 169 -17.11 -12.69 -1.48
CA ASN A 169 -17.45 -13.05 -0.10
C ASN A 169 -17.59 -11.85 0.86
N ARG A 170 -17.84 -10.65 0.33
CA ARG A 170 -18.07 -9.41 1.09
C ARG A 170 -19.23 -8.63 0.47
N SER A 171 -19.93 -7.88 1.29
CA SER A 171 -20.86 -6.86 0.82
C SER A 171 -20.11 -5.68 0.22
N LYS A 172 -20.67 -5.09 -0.82
CA LYS A 172 -20.23 -3.80 -1.36
C LYS A 172 -20.30 -2.76 -0.24
N PRO A 173 -19.26 -1.89 -0.07
CA PRO A 173 -19.28 -0.85 0.96
C PRO A 173 -20.48 0.12 0.78
N GLU A 174 -21.10 0.54 1.86
CA GLU A 174 -22.26 1.45 1.82
C GLU A 174 -21.95 2.79 1.14
N TRP A 175 -20.71 3.29 1.28
CA TRP A 175 -20.26 4.53 0.64
C TRP A 175 -19.98 4.38 -0.86
N TYR A 176 -19.94 3.15 -1.38
CA TYR A 176 -19.62 2.91 -2.80
C TYR A 176 -20.91 3.03 -3.64
N ILE A 177 -20.97 4.12 -4.40
CA ILE A 177 -22.06 4.40 -5.35
C ILE A 177 -21.53 4.11 -6.77
N GLU A 178 -22.26 3.36 -7.56
CA GLU A 178 -21.89 3.09 -8.94
C GLU A 178 -21.96 4.38 -9.78
N LYS A 179 -20.96 4.58 -10.66
CA LYS A 179 -20.82 5.80 -11.44
C LYS A 179 -22.07 6.12 -12.29
N ASP A 180 -22.76 5.08 -12.77
CA ASP A 180 -23.96 5.25 -13.57
C ASP A 180 -25.15 5.84 -12.78
N ILE A 181 -25.19 5.61 -11.47
CA ILE A 181 -26.18 6.21 -10.58
C ILE A 181 -25.87 7.68 -10.32
N MET A 182 -24.58 8.06 -10.22
CA MET A 182 -24.20 9.47 -10.03
C MET A 182 -24.60 10.36 -11.22
N ASN A 183 -24.54 9.82 -12.45
CA ASN A 183 -24.93 10.58 -13.65
C ASN A 183 -26.44 10.83 -13.74
N THR A 184 -27.28 10.07 -13.02
CA THR A 184 -28.72 10.28 -12.97
C THR A 184 -29.14 11.36 -11.96
N TRP A 185 -28.26 11.75 -11.04
CA TRP A 185 -28.53 12.78 -10.01
C TRP A 185 -28.06 14.20 -10.40
N VAL A 186 -27.33 14.35 -11.50
CA VAL A 186 -26.79 15.64 -11.97
C VAL A 186 -27.59 16.20 -13.17
N GLY A 187 -28.67 15.57 -13.54
CA GLY A 187 -29.48 15.94 -14.69
C GLY A 187 -30.91 16.35 -14.29
N ASP A 188 -31.04 17.48 -13.59
CA ASP A 188 -32.26 18.32 -13.55
C ASP A 188 -31.87 19.75 -13.20
#